data_b6b63f126896f2bc92633c64dde52040
#
_entry.id   b6b63f126896f2bc92633c64dde52040
#
_cell.length_a   1.000
_cell.length_b   1.000
_cell.length_c   1.000
_cell.angle_alpha   90.00
_cell.angle_beta   90.00
_cell.angle_gamma   90.00
#
_symmetry.space_group_name_H-M   'P 1'
#
loop_
_entity.id
_entity.type
_entity.pdbx_description
1 polymer ?
#
loop_
_entity_poly.entity_id
_entity_poly.type
_entity_poly.pdbx_seq_one_letter_code
_entity_poly.pdbx_strand_id
1 'polypeptide(L)'
;MWKRKKGSYTVEAAMLMSILIPVFIGIIYLGFYLHDKALLEGAALETVLYAGLHNTDDQNDKGGELRAGELVKDRLLGTRKIKSSVSKGKDSVTVEYSGRFPVPGLVVSYFTGKELRINVKKEYSLKRPGDTIRKVKGLQRLLDKGEN
;
A
#
# COMPACT_ATOMS: atom_id res chain seq x y z
N MET A 1 28.34 -15.43 51.67
CA MET A 1 27.48 -16.27 50.83
C MET A 1 26.68 -15.55 49.75
N TRP A 2 26.97 -14.29 49.40
CA TRP A 2 26.23 -13.44 48.47
C TRP A 2 26.80 -13.29 47.07
N LYS A 3 27.98 -13.83 46.77
CA LYS A 3 28.64 -13.68 45.46
C LYS A 3 28.13 -14.59 44.33
N ARG A 4 27.41 -15.67 44.63
CA ARG A 4 26.91 -16.61 43.61
C ARG A 4 25.65 -16.16 42.87
N LYS A 5 24.84 -15.27 43.44
CA LYS A 5 23.61 -14.81 42.81
C LYS A 5 23.82 -13.79 41.66
N LYS A 6 24.90 -12.99 41.70
CA LYS A 6 25.20 -11.99 40.65
C LYS A 6 25.55 -12.62 39.30
N GLY A 7 26.18 -13.78 39.25
CA GLY A 7 26.51 -14.47 38.00
C GLY A 7 25.28 -15.10 37.32
N SER A 8 24.30 -15.58 38.08
CA SER A 8 23.06 -16.16 37.53
C SER A 8 22.21 -15.12 36.80
N TYR A 9 22.05 -13.91 37.36
CA TYR A 9 21.29 -12.81 36.72
C TYR A 9 21.90 -12.33 35.40
N THR A 10 23.24 -12.30 35.29
CA THR A 10 23.92 -11.87 34.06
C THR A 10 23.72 -12.87 32.93
N VAL A 11 23.79 -14.16 33.23
CA VAL A 11 23.53 -15.23 32.23
C VAL A 11 22.07 -15.23 31.78
N GLU A 12 21.16 -15.09 32.73
CA GLU A 12 19.71 -15.02 32.46
C GLU A 12 19.36 -13.79 31.62
N ALA A 13 19.90 -12.61 31.97
CA ALA A 13 19.75 -11.40 31.17
C ALA A 13 20.32 -11.54 29.75
N ALA A 14 21.49 -12.20 29.59
CA ALA A 14 22.07 -12.43 28.28
C ALA A 14 21.22 -13.37 27.41
N MET A 15 20.62 -14.41 28.00
CA MET A 15 19.71 -15.29 27.29
C MET A 15 18.42 -14.55 26.86
N LEU A 16 17.85 -13.70 27.72
CA LEU A 16 16.68 -12.90 27.38
C LEU A 16 16.99 -11.88 26.26
N MET A 17 18.16 -11.22 26.32
CA MET A 17 18.57 -10.25 25.31
C MET A 17 18.75 -10.87 23.93
N SER A 18 19.20 -12.11 23.85
CA SER A 18 19.34 -12.81 22.57
C SER A 18 18.00 -12.99 21.82
N ILE A 19 16.90 -13.04 22.54
CA ILE A 19 15.55 -13.13 21.99
C ILE A 19 14.94 -11.73 21.79
N LEU A 20 15.14 -10.81 22.74
CA LEU A 20 14.55 -9.47 22.70
C LEU A 20 15.10 -8.62 21.54
N ILE A 21 16.42 -8.67 21.28
CA ILE A 21 17.05 -7.88 20.22
C ILE A 21 16.42 -8.19 18.83
N PRO A 22 16.31 -9.44 18.37
CA PRO A 22 15.66 -9.70 17.07
C PRO A 22 14.18 -9.34 17.04
N VAL A 23 13.46 -9.41 18.16
CA VAL A 23 12.08 -8.97 18.26
C VAL A 23 11.98 -7.45 18.07
N PHE A 24 12.80 -6.66 18.75
CA PHE A 24 12.80 -5.20 18.57
C PHE A 24 13.18 -4.80 17.14
N ILE A 25 14.19 -5.43 16.56
CA ILE A 25 14.56 -5.21 15.16
C ILE A 25 13.34 -5.52 14.24
N GLY A 26 12.67 -6.64 14.49
CA GLY A 26 11.47 -7.03 13.72
C GLY A 26 10.35 -5.99 13.79
N ILE A 27 10.08 -5.44 14.97
CA ILE A 27 9.07 -4.39 15.17
C ILE A 27 9.43 -3.11 14.39
N ILE A 28 10.69 -2.68 14.42
CA ILE A 28 11.16 -1.51 13.68
C ILE A 28 10.99 -1.72 12.17
N TYR A 29 11.37 -2.88 11.65
CA TYR A 29 11.20 -3.21 10.23
C TYR A 29 9.74 -3.30 9.81
N LEU A 30 8.88 -3.84 10.69
CA LEU A 30 7.44 -3.84 10.47
C LEU A 30 6.90 -2.41 10.38
N GLY A 31 7.38 -1.50 11.23
CA GLY A 31 7.03 -0.08 11.17
C GLY A 31 7.38 0.53 9.81
N PHE A 32 8.58 0.31 9.30
CA PHE A 32 9.00 0.78 7.98
C PHE A 32 8.17 0.18 6.85
N TYR A 33 7.86 -1.11 6.91
CA TYR A 33 6.99 -1.77 5.95
C TYR A 33 5.58 -1.17 5.90
N LEU A 34 4.98 -0.94 7.08
CA LEU A 34 3.65 -0.34 7.17
C LEU A 34 3.64 1.11 6.69
N HIS A 35 4.69 1.88 7.01
CA HIS A 35 4.87 3.24 6.51
C HIS A 35 4.92 3.27 4.99
N ASP A 36 5.79 2.47 4.38
CA ASP A 36 5.95 2.42 2.93
C ASP A 36 4.66 1.96 2.24
N LYS A 37 3.97 0.97 2.81
CA LYS A 37 2.68 0.50 2.31
C LYS A 37 1.62 1.60 2.35
N ALA A 38 1.48 2.33 3.46
CA ALA A 38 0.53 3.42 3.60
C ALA A 38 0.83 4.56 2.62
N LEU A 39 2.11 4.88 2.40
CA LEU A 39 2.53 5.88 1.44
C LEU A 39 2.18 5.48 0.00
N LEU A 40 2.43 4.22 -0.38
CA LEU A 40 2.07 3.70 -1.69
C LEU A 40 0.54 3.67 -1.91
N GLU A 41 -0.24 3.37 -0.87
CA GLU A 41 -1.71 3.42 -0.93
C GLU A 41 -2.21 4.85 -1.12
N GLY A 42 -1.62 5.83 -0.43
CA GLY A 42 -1.93 7.25 -0.59
C GLY A 42 -1.57 7.76 -1.99
N ALA A 43 -0.37 7.43 -2.48
CA ALA A 43 0.07 7.79 -3.83
C ALA A 43 -0.80 7.15 -4.92
N ALA A 44 -1.22 5.90 -4.74
CA ALA A 44 -2.12 5.22 -5.66
C ALA A 44 -3.49 5.91 -5.73
N LEU A 45 -4.03 6.30 -4.57
CA LEU A 45 -5.30 7.00 -4.49
C LEU A 45 -5.22 8.38 -5.16
N GLU A 46 -4.17 9.16 -4.88
CA GLU A 46 -3.96 10.47 -5.49
C GLU A 46 -3.82 10.36 -7.02
N THR A 47 -3.02 9.42 -7.50
CA THR A 47 -2.82 9.19 -8.94
C THR A 47 -4.12 8.79 -9.63
N VAL A 48 -4.90 7.89 -9.04
CA VAL A 48 -6.18 7.44 -9.58
C VAL A 48 -7.18 8.59 -9.65
N LEU A 49 -7.27 9.42 -8.62
CA LEU A 49 -8.15 10.57 -8.59
C LEU A 49 -7.72 11.62 -9.64
N TYR A 50 -6.43 11.88 -9.73
CA TYR A 50 -5.88 12.79 -10.73
C TYR A 50 -6.20 12.32 -12.15
N ALA A 51 -5.91 11.05 -12.47
CA ALA A 51 -6.19 10.47 -13.78
C ALA A 51 -7.70 10.37 -14.09
N GLY A 52 -8.54 10.21 -13.05
CA GLY A 52 -10.00 10.21 -13.19
C GLY A 52 -10.60 11.58 -13.43
N LEU A 53 -10.03 12.64 -12.84
CA LEU A 53 -10.49 14.03 -12.99
C LEU A 53 -9.99 14.66 -14.29
N HIS A 54 -8.75 14.38 -14.69
CA HIS A 54 -8.16 14.86 -15.94
C HIS A 54 -8.41 13.84 -17.04
N ASN A 55 -9.68 13.70 -17.41
CA ASN A 55 -10.13 12.81 -18.48
C ASN A 55 -9.75 13.39 -19.86
N THR A 56 -8.46 13.55 -20.12
CA THR A 56 -7.96 13.86 -21.45
C THR A 56 -7.99 12.60 -22.28
N ASP A 57 -8.59 12.67 -23.47
CA ASP A 57 -8.80 11.53 -24.41
C ASP A 57 -7.50 10.86 -24.92
N ASP A 58 -6.35 11.31 -24.49
CA ASP A 58 -5.06 10.73 -24.84
C ASP A 58 -4.85 9.37 -24.15
N GLN A 59 -4.98 8.30 -24.94
CA GLN A 59 -4.71 6.90 -24.52
C GLN A 59 -3.27 6.68 -24.02
N ASN A 60 -2.42 7.68 -24.07
CA ASN A 60 -1.02 7.63 -23.67
C ASN A 60 -0.80 8.54 -22.46
N ASP A 61 -1.38 8.19 -21.31
CA ASP A 61 -1.28 8.98 -20.08
C ASP A 61 0.10 8.83 -19.41
N LYS A 62 1.13 9.28 -20.14
CA LYS A 62 2.49 9.44 -19.59
C LYS A 62 2.51 10.40 -18.39
N GLY A 63 1.54 11.32 -18.32
CA GLY A 63 1.39 12.26 -17.22
C GLY A 63 1.02 11.57 -15.90
N GLY A 64 0.14 10.58 -15.94
CA GLY A 64 -0.23 9.80 -14.76
C GLY A 64 0.92 8.93 -14.26
N GLU A 65 1.67 8.29 -15.15
CA GLU A 65 2.84 7.49 -14.77
C GLU A 65 4.00 8.33 -14.21
N LEU A 66 4.27 9.50 -14.81
CA LEU A 66 5.29 10.45 -14.30
C LEU A 66 4.91 10.93 -12.90
N ARG A 67 3.66 11.35 -12.71
CA ARG A 67 3.17 11.79 -11.39
C ARG A 67 3.19 10.65 -10.37
N ALA A 68 2.80 9.44 -10.77
CA ALA A 68 2.89 8.25 -9.95
C ALA A 68 4.32 7.98 -9.46
N GLY A 69 5.31 8.19 -10.34
CA GLY A 69 6.73 8.06 -9.99
C GLY A 69 7.21 9.16 -9.04
N GLU A 70 6.81 10.41 -9.28
CA GLU A 70 7.21 11.58 -8.48
C GLU A 70 6.68 11.52 -7.04
N LEU A 71 5.43 11.10 -6.85
CA LEU A 71 4.79 11.01 -5.53
C LEU A 71 5.50 10.04 -4.59
N VAL A 72 6.20 9.07 -5.14
CA VAL A 72 6.86 7.98 -4.39
C VAL A 72 8.37 8.21 -4.29
N LYS A 73 8.94 9.05 -5.17
CA LYS A 73 10.37 9.32 -5.22
C LYS A 73 10.85 9.92 -3.90
N ASP A 74 11.95 9.38 -3.37
CA ASP A 74 12.64 9.82 -2.15
C ASP A 74 11.81 9.85 -0.85
N ARG A 75 10.61 9.28 -0.85
CA ARG A 75 9.73 9.24 0.33
C ARG A 75 9.66 7.87 1.02
N LEU A 76 10.15 6.84 0.36
CA LEU A 76 10.14 5.47 0.89
C LEU A 76 11.37 5.20 1.74
N LEU A 77 11.15 4.55 2.89
CA LEU A 77 12.21 4.26 3.86
C LEU A 77 12.97 2.98 3.54
N GLY A 78 12.31 1.97 3.02
CA GLY A 78 12.91 0.66 2.78
C GLY A 78 12.63 0.05 1.42
N THR A 79 11.50 0.35 0.80
CA THR A 79 11.08 -0.28 -0.45
C THR A 79 11.97 0.15 -1.63
N ARG A 80 12.43 -0.84 -2.38
CA ARG A 80 13.28 -0.67 -3.57
C ARG A 80 12.63 -1.24 -4.81
N LYS A 81 13.13 -0.81 -6.00
CA LYS A 81 12.68 -1.30 -7.32
C LYS A 81 11.16 -1.16 -7.51
N ILE A 82 10.66 0.05 -7.25
CA ILE A 82 9.25 0.33 -7.43
C ILE A 82 8.94 0.38 -8.92
N LYS A 83 7.84 -0.26 -9.27
CA LYS A 83 7.20 -0.14 -10.58
C LYS A 83 5.82 0.41 -10.36
N SER A 84 5.47 1.46 -11.07
CA SER A 84 4.12 2.01 -11.17
C SER A 84 3.56 1.66 -12.54
N SER A 85 2.31 1.28 -12.60
CA SER A 85 1.56 1.15 -13.84
C SER A 85 0.19 1.78 -13.68
N VAL A 86 -0.17 2.59 -14.66
CA VAL A 86 -1.48 3.23 -14.75
C VAL A 86 -2.19 2.63 -15.96
N SER A 87 -3.33 2.01 -15.74
CA SER A 87 -4.16 1.43 -16.78
C SER A 87 -5.51 2.12 -16.81
N LYS A 88 -5.85 2.70 -17.95
CA LYS A 88 -7.11 3.39 -18.18
C LYS A 88 -8.04 2.49 -18.97
N GLY A 89 -9.13 2.04 -18.36
CA GLY A 89 -10.22 1.33 -19.00
C GLY A 89 -11.32 2.32 -19.46
N LYS A 90 -12.35 1.78 -20.14
CA LYS A 90 -13.52 2.57 -20.60
C LYS A 90 -14.30 3.21 -19.45
N ASP A 91 -14.41 2.52 -18.34
CA ASP A 91 -15.27 2.87 -17.19
C ASP A 91 -14.50 3.02 -15.88
N SER A 92 -13.20 2.72 -15.86
CA SER A 92 -12.37 2.79 -14.66
C SER A 92 -10.90 3.07 -14.97
N VAL A 93 -10.23 3.69 -14.01
CA VAL A 93 -8.78 3.87 -13.99
C VAL A 93 -8.22 2.99 -12.89
N THR A 94 -7.23 2.20 -13.21
CA THR A 94 -6.52 1.33 -12.26
C THR A 94 -5.08 1.78 -12.14
N VAL A 95 -4.60 1.96 -10.92
CA VAL A 95 -3.20 2.24 -10.61
C VAL A 95 -2.66 1.11 -9.76
N GLU A 96 -1.54 0.56 -10.17
CA GLU A 96 -0.86 -0.51 -9.48
C GLU A 96 0.59 -0.10 -9.17
N TYR A 97 0.98 -0.26 -7.91
CA TYR A 97 2.36 -0.13 -7.46
C TYR A 97 2.86 -1.48 -6.99
N SER A 98 4.03 -1.86 -7.45
CA SER A 98 4.74 -3.05 -6.97
C SER A 98 6.15 -2.69 -6.57
N GLY A 99 6.60 -3.20 -5.43
CA GLY A 99 7.94 -2.96 -4.91
C GLY A 99 8.46 -4.14 -4.11
N ARG A 100 9.77 -4.12 -3.82
CA ARG A 100 10.43 -5.11 -2.98
C ARG A 100 10.93 -4.44 -1.72
N PHE A 101 10.54 -4.99 -0.58
CA PHE A 101 11.01 -4.56 0.72
C PHE A 101 12.09 -5.51 1.22
N PRO A 102 13.35 -5.07 1.32
CA PRO A 102 14.45 -5.90 1.83
C PRO A 102 14.26 -6.10 3.33
N VAL A 103 14.28 -7.35 3.77
CA VAL A 103 14.28 -7.70 5.19
C VAL A 103 15.67 -8.15 5.57
N PRO A 104 16.24 -7.71 6.71
CA PRO A 104 17.55 -8.16 7.15
C PRO A 104 17.61 -9.66 7.33
N GLY A 105 18.74 -10.27 6.93
CA GLY A 105 18.92 -11.72 6.95
C GLY A 105 18.68 -12.38 8.31
N LEU A 106 18.98 -11.66 9.41
CA LEU A 106 18.68 -12.12 10.77
C LEU A 106 17.17 -12.34 11.03
N VAL A 107 16.32 -11.46 10.48
CA VAL A 107 14.85 -11.57 10.64
C VAL A 107 14.30 -12.57 9.64
N VAL A 108 14.83 -12.58 8.41
CA VAL A 108 14.40 -13.49 7.33
C VAL A 108 14.68 -14.95 7.69
N SER A 109 15.83 -15.25 8.29
CA SER A 109 16.18 -16.63 8.67
C SER A 109 15.24 -17.22 9.71
N TYR A 110 14.65 -16.37 10.56
CA TYR A 110 13.70 -16.81 11.59
C TYR A 110 12.26 -16.90 11.12
N PHE A 111 11.82 -16.06 10.15
CA PHE A 111 10.40 -15.94 9.85
C PHE A 111 9.98 -16.33 8.44
N THR A 112 10.70 -16.05 7.38
CA THR A 112 10.17 -16.26 6.02
C THR A 112 11.14 -16.57 4.88
N GLY A 113 12.43 -16.50 5.04
CA GLY A 113 13.41 -16.86 3.98
C GLY A 113 13.29 -16.12 2.63
N LYS A 114 12.40 -15.13 2.46
CA LYS A 114 12.12 -14.45 1.19
C LYS A 114 11.90 -12.95 1.37
N GLU A 115 12.25 -12.18 0.33
CA GLU A 115 11.95 -10.75 0.23
C GLU A 115 10.43 -10.52 0.33
N LEU A 116 10.02 -9.54 1.12
CA LEU A 116 8.63 -9.12 1.16
C LEU A 116 8.30 -8.30 -0.09
N ARG A 117 7.22 -8.66 -0.75
CA ARG A 117 6.69 -7.88 -1.88
C ARG A 117 5.55 -7.01 -1.39
N ILE A 118 5.60 -5.74 -1.75
CA ILE A 118 4.48 -4.81 -1.57
C ILE A 118 3.78 -4.70 -2.91
N ASN A 119 2.49 -4.99 -2.93
CA ASN A 119 1.64 -4.76 -4.10
C ASN A 119 0.42 -3.98 -3.64
N VAL A 120 0.18 -2.83 -4.27
CA VAL A 120 -0.93 -1.93 -4.00
C VAL A 120 -1.66 -1.67 -5.30
N LYS A 121 -2.95 -2.00 -5.35
CA LYS A 121 -3.82 -1.74 -6.49
C LYS A 121 -5.00 -0.89 -6.02
N LYS A 122 -5.26 0.21 -6.72
CA LYS A 122 -6.44 1.06 -6.52
C LYS A 122 -7.14 1.25 -7.85
N GLU A 123 -8.46 1.25 -7.80
CA GLU A 123 -9.34 1.42 -8.95
C GLU A 123 -10.36 2.53 -8.66
N TYR A 124 -10.54 3.40 -9.62
CA TYR A 124 -11.55 4.47 -9.57
C TYR A 124 -12.50 4.31 -10.75
N SER A 125 -13.81 4.27 -10.45
CA SER A 125 -14.84 4.22 -11.49
C SER A 125 -15.08 5.60 -12.06
N LEU A 126 -14.96 5.73 -13.38
CA LEU A 126 -15.24 6.96 -14.13
C LEU A 126 -16.76 7.20 -14.29
N LYS A 127 -17.60 6.24 -13.90
CA LYS A 127 -19.06 6.39 -13.93
C LYS A 127 -19.49 7.54 -13.03
N ARG A 128 -20.04 8.59 -13.65
CA ARG A 128 -20.56 9.74 -12.92
C ARG A 128 -21.70 9.26 -12.01
N PRO A 129 -21.66 9.51 -10.69
CA PRO A 129 -22.74 9.11 -9.79
C PRO A 129 -24.09 9.70 -10.19
N GLY A 130 -24.09 10.85 -10.90
CA GLY A 130 -25.28 11.47 -11.46
C GLY A 130 -26.04 10.61 -12.48
N ASP A 131 -25.36 9.78 -13.26
CA ASP A 131 -26.02 8.92 -14.26
C ASP A 131 -26.72 7.74 -13.59
N THR A 132 -26.20 7.24 -12.49
CA THR A 132 -26.85 6.21 -11.68
C THR A 132 -28.09 6.78 -10.98
N ILE A 133 -28.01 8.00 -10.44
CA ILE A 133 -29.14 8.69 -9.81
C ILE A 133 -30.24 8.98 -10.83
N ARG A 134 -29.89 9.40 -12.05
CA ARG A 134 -30.87 9.64 -13.14
C ARG A 134 -31.58 8.36 -13.55
N LYS A 135 -30.85 7.23 -13.66
CA LYS A 135 -31.45 5.93 -13.98
C LYS A 135 -32.41 5.46 -12.90
N VAL A 136 -32.04 5.59 -11.61
CA VAL A 136 -32.91 5.21 -10.49
C VAL A 136 -34.17 6.08 -10.44
N LYS A 137 -34.02 7.41 -10.61
CA LYS A 137 -35.19 8.32 -10.69
C LYS A 137 -36.08 8.05 -11.91
N GLY A 138 -35.48 7.64 -13.04
CA GLY A 138 -36.22 7.24 -14.23
C GLY A 138 -37.06 5.99 -13.98
N LEU A 139 -36.50 4.98 -13.33
CA LEU A 139 -37.20 3.75 -12.94
C LEU A 139 -38.31 4.02 -11.93
N GLN A 140 -38.07 4.86 -10.92
CA GLN A 140 -39.10 5.24 -9.96
C GLN A 140 -40.33 5.92 -10.62
N ARG A 141 -40.11 6.84 -11.60
CA ARG A 141 -41.19 7.48 -12.36
C ARG A 141 -41.99 6.51 -13.23
N LEU A 142 -41.35 5.42 -13.71
CA LEU A 142 -42.05 4.40 -14.49
C LEU A 142 -42.88 3.50 -13.59
N LEU A 143 -42.48 3.22 -12.38
CA LEU A 143 -43.24 2.46 -11.39
C LEU A 143 -44.48 3.26 -10.91
N ASP A 144 -44.30 4.56 -10.58
CA ASP A 144 -45.41 5.43 -10.19
C ASP A 144 -46.46 5.62 -11.31
N LYS A 145 -46.07 5.46 -12.58
CA LYS A 145 -46.96 5.60 -13.73
C LYS A 145 -47.73 4.32 -14.08
N GLY A 146 -47.27 3.17 -13.53
CA GLY A 146 -47.92 1.87 -13.72
C GLY A 146 -48.99 1.53 -12.68
N GLU A 147 -49.15 2.36 -11.62
CA GLU A 147 -50.15 2.16 -10.55
C GLU A 147 -51.40 3.03 -10.69
N ASN A 148 -51.52 3.83 -11.76
CA ASN A 148 -52.71 4.57 -12.15
C ASN A 148 -53.25 4.01 -13.47
#